data_32da3dca2b63c652172b9674abad23ce
#
_entry.id   32da3dca2b63c652172b9674abad23ce
#
_cell.length_a   1.000
_cell.length_b   1.000
_cell.length_c   1.000
_cell.angle_alpha   90.00
_cell.angle_beta   90.00
_cell.angle_gamma   90.00
#
_symmetry.space_group_name_H-M   'P 1'
#
loop_
_entity.id
_entity.type
_entity.pdbx_description
1 polymer ?
#
loop_
_entity_poly.entity_id
_entity_poly.type
_entity_poly.pdbx_seq_one_letter_code
_entity_poly.pdbx_strand_id
1 'polypeptide(L)'
;MKALVVDDEKLIVKGLKFSLEQEGYEVDCAYDGQEAVDKAKETAYDIVLLDLMLPVYNGYEVCQQIREFSDMPIIMLTAKGDDMDKILGLEYGADDYITKPFNILEVKARIKAIIRRNKRKATVVTAPRVISIES
;
A
#
# COMPACT_ATOMS: atom_id res chain seq x y z
N MET A 1 -10.76 -9.15 2.48
CA MET A 1 -9.70 -8.14 2.64
C MET A 1 -10.01 -6.92 1.80
N LYS A 2 -9.65 -5.75 2.30
CA LYS A 2 -9.90 -4.49 1.62
C LYS A 2 -8.63 -3.86 1.08
N ALA A 3 -8.70 -3.37 -0.16
CA ALA A 3 -7.58 -2.68 -0.80
C ALA A 3 -8.02 -1.29 -1.25
N LEU A 4 -7.11 -0.32 -1.17
CA LEU A 4 -7.31 1.01 -1.73
C LEU A 4 -6.33 1.18 -2.88
N VAL A 5 -6.83 1.51 -4.06
CA VAL A 5 -6.01 1.76 -5.24
C VAL A 5 -6.05 3.25 -5.55
N VAL A 6 -4.89 3.89 -5.53
CA VAL A 6 -4.76 5.33 -5.70
C VAL A 6 -3.88 5.65 -6.90
N ASP A 7 -4.48 6.18 -7.95
CA ASP A 7 -3.77 6.60 -9.16
C ASP A 7 -4.69 7.53 -9.92
N ASP A 8 -4.17 8.56 -10.56
CA ASP A 8 -5.00 9.47 -11.35
C ASP A 8 -5.27 8.93 -12.76
N GLU A 9 -4.57 7.90 -13.18
CA GLU A 9 -4.83 7.23 -14.45
C GLU A 9 -5.95 6.19 -14.29
N LYS A 10 -7.12 6.52 -14.78
CA LYS A 10 -8.31 5.68 -14.58
C LYS A 10 -8.16 4.27 -15.14
N LEU A 11 -7.42 4.11 -16.24
CA LEU A 11 -7.20 2.78 -16.82
C LEU A 11 -6.37 1.89 -15.91
N ILE A 12 -5.37 2.46 -15.24
CA ILE A 12 -4.55 1.71 -14.29
C ILE A 12 -5.41 1.28 -13.10
N VAL A 13 -6.20 2.20 -12.56
CA VAL A 13 -7.09 1.91 -11.43
C VAL A 13 -8.06 0.80 -11.81
N LYS A 14 -8.68 0.90 -12.99
CA LYS A 14 -9.64 -0.09 -13.45
C LYS A 14 -9.01 -1.48 -13.58
N GLY A 15 -7.81 -1.56 -14.14
CA GLY A 15 -7.12 -2.83 -14.30
C GLY A 15 -6.72 -3.45 -12.97
N LEU A 16 -6.19 -2.65 -12.06
CA LEU A 16 -5.81 -3.14 -10.73
C LEU A 16 -7.04 -3.58 -9.94
N LYS A 17 -8.10 -2.79 -9.98
CA LYS A 17 -9.34 -3.14 -9.29
C LYS A 17 -9.89 -4.47 -9.79
N PHE A 18 -9.98 -4.65 -11.11
CA PHE A 18 -10.47 -5.88 -11.70
C PHE A 18 -9.64 -7.08 -11.22
N SER A 19 -8.33 -6.97 -11.29
CA SER A 19 -7.43 -8.07 -10.92
C SER A 19 -7.52 -8.41 -9.43
N LEU A 20 -7.62 -7.40 -8.58
CA LEU A 20 -7.70 -7.63 -7.14
C LEU A 20 -9.06 -8.18 -6.74
N GLU A 21 -10.13 -7.73 -7.39
CA GLU A 21 -11.46 -8.27 -7.11
C GLU A 21 -11.55 -9.73 -7.47
N GLN A 22 -10.84 -10.17 -8.50
CA GLN A 22 -10.78 -11.60 -8.85
C GLN A 22 -10.10 -12.42 -7.76
N GLU A 23 -9.23 -11.81 -6.96
CA GLU A 23 -8.58 -12.48 -5.84
C GLU A 23 -9.40 -12.39 -4.55
N GLY A 24 -10.60 -11.85 -4.63
CA GLY A 24 -11.49 -11.75 -3.47
C GLY A 24 -11.38 -10.48 -2.66
N TYR A 25 -10.64 -9.48 -3.12
CA TYR A 25 -10.53 -8.20 -2.41
C TYR A 25 -11.74 -7.33 -2.66
N GLU A 26 -12.14 -6.58 -1.64
CA GLU A 26 -13.01 -5.44 -1.82
C GLU A 26 -12.11 -4.25 -2.14
N VAL A 27 -12.35 -3.56 -3.25
CA VAL A 27 -11.45 -2.51 -3.73
C VAL A 27 -12.15 -1.17 -3.77
N ASP A 28 -11.58 -0.21 -3.05
CA ASP A 28 -11.96 1.19 -3.17
C ASP A 28 -10.91 1.90 -4.02
N CYS A 29 -11.31 2.98 -4.67
CA CYS A 29 -10.42 3.72 -5.56
C CYS A 29 -10.35 5.18 -5.17
N ALA A 30 -9.20 5.81 -5.37
CA ALA A 30 -9.02 7.24 -5.20
C ALA A 30 -8.18 7.76 -6.36
N TYR A 31 -8.46 8.97 -6.80
CA TYR A 31 -7.84 9.53 -8.00
C TYR A 31 -6.97 10.76 -7.72
N ASP A 32 -6.92 11.18 -6.48
CA ASP A 32 -6.00 12.24 -6.04
C ASP A 32 -5.60 11.99 -4.58
N GLY A 33 -4.63 12.74 -4.11
CA GLY A 33 -4.09 12.53 -2.78
C GLY A 33 -5.04 12.86 -1.65
N GLN A 34 -5.90 13.88 -1.82
CA GLN A 34 -6.86 14.24 -0.78
C GLN A 34 -7.90 13.13 -0.61
N GLU A 35 -8.42 12.62 -1.71
CA GLU A 35 -9.38 11.52 -1.68
C GLU A 35 -8.77 10.28 -1.02
N ALA A 36 -7.50 10.01 -1.29
CA ALA A 36 -6.80 8.87 -0.70
C ALA A 36 -6.70 9.00 0.81
N VAL A 37 -6.30 10.17 1.31
CA VAL A 37 -6.18 10.41 2.75
C VAL A 37 -7.53 10.30 3.42
N ASP A 38 -8.57 10.89 2.83
CA ASP A 38 -9.91 10.86 3.40
C ASP A 38 -10.43 9.42 3.52
N LYS A 39 -10.25 8.62 2.48
CA LYS A 39 -10.68 7.22 2.51
C LYS A 39 -9.89 6.40 3.51
N ALA A 40 -8.60 6.66 3.63
CA ALA A 40 -7.75 5.95 4.59
C ALA A 40 -8.14 6.27 6.03
N LYS A 41 -8.67 7.48 6.29
CA LYS A 41 -9.16 7.84 7.62
C LYS A 41 -10.46 7.12 7.95
N GLU A 42 -11.29 6.88 6.96
CA GLU A 42 -12.59 6.24 7.16
C GLU A 42 -12.52 4.73 7.26
N THR A 43 -11.53 4.12 6.61
CA THR A 43 -11.44 2.68 6.47
C THR A 43 -10.02 2.22 6.72
N ALA A 44 -9.86 1.14 7.49
CA ALA A 44 -8.57 0.49 7.65
C ALA A 44 -8.39 -0.50 6.51
N TYR A 45 -7.50 -0.20 5.58
CA TYR A 45 -7.22 -1.08 4.44
C TYR A 45 -6.14 -2.10 4.78
N ASP A 46 -6.27 -3.29 4.20
CA ASP A 46 -5.25 -4.32 4.33
C ASP A 46 -4.06 -4.03 3.43
N ILE A 47 -4.27 -3.27 2.37
CA ILE A 47 -3.21 -2.86 1.45
C ILE A 47 -3.63 -1.58 0.72
N VAL A 48 -2.68 -0.66 0.53
CA VAL A 48 -2.85 0.55 -0.26
C VAL A 48 -1.84 0.52 -1.38
N LEU A 49 -2.31 0.62 -2.62
CA LEU A 49 -1.45 0.81 -3.79
C LEU A 49 -1.50 2.29 -4.15
N LEU A 50 -0.37 2.96 -4.07
CA LEU A 50 -0.32 4.41 -4.07
C LEU A 50 0.64 4.95 -5.13
N ASP A 51 0.09 5.59 -6.16
CA ASP A 51 0.91 6.23 -7.17
C ASP A 51 1.66 7.42 -6.58
N LEU A 52 2.90 7.59 -6.97
CA LEU A 52 3.73 8.69 -6.50
C LEU A 52 3.26 10.03 -7.07
N MET A 53 2.91 10.05 -8.35
CA MET A 53 2.60 11.30 -9.06
C MET A 53 1.09 11.57 -9.06
N LEU A 54 0.59 12.14 -7.98
CA LEU A 54 -0.83 12.42 -7.80
C LEU A 54 -1.11 13.92 -7.75
N PRO A 55 -2.32 14.35 -8.17
CA PRO A 55 -2.77 15.72 -7.93
C PRO A 55 -3.07 15.95 -6.44
N VAL A 56 -3.06 17.19 -6.02
CA VAL A 56 -3.34 17.69 -4.67
C VAL A 56 -2.20 17.35 -3.72
N TYR A 57 -2.06 16.09 -3.34
CA TYR A 57 -0.93 15.59 -2.57
C TYR A 57 -0.28 14.46 -3.36
N ASN A 58 1.05 14.49 -3.52
CA ASN A 58 1.76 13.39 -4.17
C ASN A 58 1.81 12.17 -3.24
N GLY A 59 2.33 11.05 -3.76
CA GLY A 59 2.36 9.81 -2.99
C GLY A 59 3.14 9.89 -1.69
N TYR A 60 4.23 10.65 -1.67
CA TYR A 60 5.00 10.84 -0.43
C TYR A 60 4.18 11.55 0.63
N GLU A 61 3.49 12.61 0.23
CA GLU A 61 2.65 13.38 1.15
C GLU A 61 1.50 12.55 1.69
N VAL A 62 0.86 11.76 0.82
CA VAL A 62 -0.22 10.86 1.23
C VAL A 62 0.29 9.83 2.23
N CYS A 63 1.44 9.22 1.94
CA CYS A 63 2.04 8.22 2.81
C CYS A 63 2.35 8.83 4.18
N GLN A 64 2.95 10.00 4.21
CA GLN A 64 3.28 10.70 5.44
C GLN A 64 2.02 11.00 6.27
N GLN A 65 0.96 11.47 5.62
CA GLN A 65 -0.29 11.75 6.30
C GLN A 65 -0.96 10.49 6.85
N ILE A 66 -0.95 9.40 6.08
CA ILE A 66 -1.51 8.13 6.55
C ILE A 66 -0.75 7.63 7.77
N ARG A 67 0.58 7.78 7.78
CA ARG A 67 1.41 7.32 8.90
C ARG A 67 1.15 8.07 10.19
N GLU A 68 0.50 9.24 10.14
CA GLU A 68 0.11 9.95 11.36
C GLU A 68 -0.99 9.24 12.13
N PHE A 69 -1.78 8.39 11.47
CA PHE A 69 -2.89 7.73 12.14
C PHE A 69 -2.97 6.22 11.90
N SER A 70 -2.11 5.64 11.07
CA SER A 70 -2.21 4.20 10.76
C SER A 70 -0.90 3.61 10.25
N ASP A 71 -0.73 2.32 10.53
CA ASP A 71 0.38 1.52 10.02
C ASP A 71 -0.06 0.64 8.85
N MET A 72 -1.21 0.93 8.22
CA MET A 72 -1.69 0.09 7.14
C MET A 72 -0.64 -0.06 6.04
N PRO A 73 -0.52 -1.25 5.43
CA PRO A 73 0.52 -1.50 4.42
C PRO A 73 0.35 -0.63 3.19
N ILE A 74 1.44 -0.03 2.72
CA ILE A 74 1.46 0.82 1.52
C ILE A 74 2.53 0.34 0.56
N ILE A 75 2.14 0.07 -0.69
CA ILE A 75 3.07 -0.16 -1.79
C ILE A 75 3.02 1.05 -2.69
N MET A 76 4.17 1.69 -2.90
CA MET A 76 4.27 2.86 -3.76
C MET A 76 4.46 2.43 -5.22
N LEU A 77 3.75 3.08 -6.14
CA LEU A 77 3.92 2.86 -7.58
C LEU A 77 4.79 3.99 -8.12
N THR A 78 5.95 3.66 -8.68
CA THR A 78 6.95 4.65 -9.08
C THR A 78 7.29 4.56 -10.56
N ALA A 79 7.91 5.61 -11.10
CA ALA A 79 8.40 5.58 -12.48
C ALA A 79 9.64 4.70 -12.59
N LYS A 80 9.79 4.08 -13.76
CA LYS A 80 10.94 3.22 -14.01
C LYS A 80 12.25 4.01 -13.94
N GLY A 81 13.23 3.42 -13.24
CA GLY A 81 14.57 4.00 -13.17
C GLY A 81 14.77 5.10 -12.16
N ASP A 82 13.77 5.38 -11.35
CA ASP A 82 13.87 6.44 -10.35
C ASP A 82 14.24 5.88 -8.98
N ASP A 83 15.52 5.66 -8.76
CA ASP A 83 16.01 5.12 -7.49
C ASP A 83 15.82 6.09 -6.33
N MET A 84 15.86 7.40 -6.61
CA MET A 84 15.66 8.40 -5.58
C MET A 84 14.23 8.35 -5.04
N ASP A 85 13.24 8.16 -5.90
CA ASP A 85 11.86 7.99 -5.48
C ASP A 85 11.68 6.78 -4.56
N LYS A 86 12.40 5.70 -4.84
CA LYS A 86 12.36 4.50 -4.01
C LYS A 86 12.89 4.77 -2.61
N ILE A 87 14.03 5.45 -2.53
CA ILE A 87 14.65 5.79 -1.24
C ILE A 87 13.72 6.69 -0.44
N LEU A 88 13.18 7.74 -1.06
CA LEU A 88 12.28 8.66 -0.39
C LEU A 88 10.98 7.97 0.04
N GLY A 89 10.47 7.06 -0.79
CA GLY A 89 9.28 6.30 -0.43
C GLY A 89 9.45 5.52 0.85
N LEU A 90 10.59 4.85 1.02
CA LEU A 90 10.88 4.10 2.23
C LEU A 90 11.04 5.02 3.43
N GLU A 91 11.67 6.20 3.26
CA GLU A 91 11.82 7.17 4.33
C GLU A 91 10.47 7.70 4.80
N TYR A 92 9.51 7.86 3.91
CA TYR A 92 8.18 8.34 4.27
C TYR A 92 7.25 7.24 4.77
N GLY A 93 7.75 6.01 4.86
CA GLY A 93 7.01 4.94 5.52
C GLY A 93 6.30 3.96 4.60
N ALA A 94 6.64 3.91 3.31
CA ALA A 94 6.12 2.88 2.42
C ALA A 94 6.73 1.52 2.77
N ASP A 95 5.97 0.46 2.63
CA ASP A 95 6.43 -0.89 2.92
C ASP A 95 7.16 -1.54 1.76
N ASP A 96 6.83 -1.11 0.55
CA ASP A 96 7.43 -1.63 -0.67
C ASP A 96 7.14 -0.66 -1.81
N TYR A 97 7.71 -0.90 -2.96
CA TYR A 97 7.44 -0.12 -4.15
C TYR A 97 7.50 -1.01 -5.38
N ILE A 98 6.76 -0.61 -6.41
CA ILE A 98 6.69 -1.31 -7.69
C ILE A 98 6.91 -0.28 -8.78
N THR A 99 7.78 -0.59 -9.73
CA THR A 99 8.10 0.29 -10.84
C THR A 99 7.09 0.14 -11.97
N LYS A 100 6.62 1.25 -12.51
CA LYS A 100 5.79 1.26 -13.71
C LYS A 100 6.67 1.22 -14.96
N PRO A 101 6.29 0.52 -16.01
CA PRO A 101 5.12 -0.34 -16.11
C PRO A 101 5.31 -1.63 -15.31
N PHE A 102 4.27 -2.11 -14.68
CA PHE A 102 4.37 -3.29 -13.83
C PHE A 102 3.62 -4.49 -14.41
N ASN A 103 3.99 -5.66 -13.94
CA ASN A 103 3.32 -6.91 -14.26
C ASN A 103 2.32 -7.18 -13.12
N ILE A 104 1.09 -7.50 -13.46
CA ILE A 104 0.07 -7.75 -12.46
C ILE A 104 0.42 -8.92 -11.53
N LEU A 105 1.18 -9.89 -12.03
CA LEU A 105 1.63 -11.00 -11.20
C LEU A 105 2.62 -10.55 -10.14
N GLU A 106 3.47 -9.58 -10.48
CA GLU A 106 4.40 -8.98 -9.51
C GLU A 106 3.62 -8.23 -8.43
N VAL A 107 2.61 -7.45 -8.81
CA VAL A 107 1.78 -6.72 -7.87
C VAL A 107 1.14 -7.69 -6.88
N LYS A 108 0.52 -8.75 -7.38
CA LYS A 108 -0.14 -9.75 -6.54
C LYS A 108 0.85 -10.43 -5.59
N ALA A 109 2.04 -10.76 -6.08
CA ALA A 109 3.04 -11.43 -5.27
C ALA A 109 3.54 -10.54 -4.13
N ARG A 110 3.77 -9.25 -4.41
CA ARG A 110 4.22 -8.31 -3.38
C ARG A 110 3.15 -8.04 -2.34
N ILE A 111 1.89 -7.95 -2.76
CA ILE A 111 0.77 -7.80 -1.83
C ILE A 111 0.71 -9.00 -0.89
N LYS A 112 0.79 -10.20 -1.43
CA LYS A 112 0.75 -11.42 -0.62
C LYS A 112 1.91 -11.47 0.38
N ALA A 113 3.10 -11.06 -0.04
CA ALA A 113 4.26 -11.05 0.84
C ALA A 113 4.08 -10.09 2.00
N ILE A 114 3.55 -8.90 1.75
CA ILE A 114 3.33 -7.89 2.78
C ILE A 114 2.25 -8.35 3.76
N ILE A 115 1.15 -8.87 3.26
CA ILE A 115 0.06 -9.34 4.11
C ILE A 115 0.54 -10.50 4.99
N ARG A 116 1.30 -11.42 4.44
CA ARG A 116 1.86 -12.54 5.20
C ARG A 116 2.80 -12.05 6.29
N ARG A 117 3.66 -11.07 5.99
CA ARG A 117 4.58 -10.48 6.95
C ARG A 117 3.83 -9.81 8.09
N ASN A 118 2.76 -9.09 7.79
CA ASN A 118 1.95 -8.44 8.82
C ASN A 118 1.23 -9.44 9.72
N LYS A 119 0.76 -10.54 9.17
CA LYS A 119 0.17 -11.60 9.97
C LYS A 119 1.19 -12.24 10.90
N ARG A 120 2.42 -12.43 10.44
CA ARG A 120 3.49 -12.93 11.29
C ARG A 120 3.81 -11.99 12.43
N LYS A 121 3.87 -10.68 12.15
CA LYS A 121 4.11 -9.69 13.19
C LYS A 121 3.02 -9.73 14.25
N ALA A 122 1.77 -9.81 13.82
CA ALA A 122 0.65 -9.89 14.75
C ALA A 122 0.74 -11.17 15.60
N THR A 123 1.10 -12.28 14.99
CA THR A 123 1.25 -13.54 15.69
C THR A 123 2.40 -13.47 16.70
N VAL A 124 3.52 -12.88 16.31
CA VAL A 124 4.66 -12.71 17.19
C VAL A 124 4.32 -11.80 18.36
N VAL A 125 3.57 -10.75 18.13
CA VAL A 125 3.16 -9.84 19.19
C VAL A 125 2.22 -10.53 20.17
N THR A 126 1.36 -11.40 19.71
CA THR A 126 0.44 -12.10 20.59
C THR A 126 1.06 -13.32 21.27
N ALA A 127 1.99 -13.97 20.62
CA ALA A 127 2.64 -15.16 21.13
C ALA A 127 3.70 -14.91 22.19
N PRO A 128 4.41 -13.83 22.16
CA PRO A 128 5.58 -13.66 23.00
C PRO A 128 5.36 -13.65 24.44
N ARG A 129 4.21 -13.44 24.84
CA ARG A 129 4.05 -13.53 26.25
C ARG A 129 4.34 -14.90 26.73
N VAL A 130 4.59 -15.74 25.80
CA VAL A 130 4.94 -17.05 26.13
C VAL A 130 6.39 -17.18 26.22
N ILE A 131 7.04 -16.49 25.48
CA ILE A 131 8.35 -16.60 25.33
C ILE A 131 9.17 -15.75 25.94
N SER A 132 8.83 -15.12 26.19
CA SER A 132 9.62 -14.34 26.45
C SER A 132 10.26 -14.50 27.33
N ILE A 133 10.18 -14.92 27.35
CA ILE A 133 10.72 -15.14 27.77
C ILE A 133 11.46 -15.67 27.76
N GLU A 134 11.59 -15.92 27.50
CA GLU A 134 12.09 -16.36 27.32
C GLU A 134 12.64 -16.28 26.81
N SER A 135 12.71 -16.05 26.88
CA SER A 135 13.00 -15.94 26.40
C SER A 135 13.30 -15.91 26.28
#